data_0a45eec1edf36e5f406bc91e88fa9ed3
#
_entry.id   0a45eec1edf36e5f406bc91e88fa9ed3
#
_cell.length_a   1.000
_cell.length_b   1.000
_cell.length_c   1.000
_cell.angle_alpha   90.00
_cell.angle_beta   90.00
_cell.angle_gamma   90.00
#
_symmetry.space_group_name_H-M   'P 1'
#
loop_
_entity.id
_entity.type
_entity.pdbx_description
1 polymer ?
#
loop_
_entity_poly.entity_id
_entity_poly.type
_entity_poly.pdbx_seq_one_letter_code
_entity_poly.pdbx_strand_id
1 'polypeptide(L)'
;MAGMEMRESMYNILICDDEKDIVNALKIYLNDSNYHFLEAFDGEEAVHLVDTNEVHLVLMDIMMPKLDGIQAMIKIRERSNVPVILLTAKGEDSDKVLGLTVGADDYITKPFNPIEVSARVKSQLRRYMQLGGGTVRPDVIRVGGIELDDKEKRVTLDGEPVALTPTEYDILKLLMQNPGQVFSPREIYSKIWNDLPLGSENTVAVHIRHLREKLEINPAEPRYLKVVWGQGYKCEKQG
;
A
#
# COMPACT_ATOMS: atom_id res chain seq x y z
N MET A 1 27.02 25.53 20.45
CA MET A 1 25.75 25.36 19.72
C MET A 1 26.03 24.48 18.51
N ALA A 2 25.81 23.19 18.64
CA ALA A 2 25.99 22.26 17.54
C ALA A 2 24.65 22.17 16.82
N GLY A 3 24.62 22.63 15.57
CA GLY A 3 23.48 22.46 14.68
C GLY A 3 23.25 20.98 14.44
N MET A 4 22.12 20.49 14.85
CA MET A 4 21.63 19.18 14.48
C MET A 4 21.14 19.31 13.02
N GLU A 5 22.03 19.00 12.07
CA GLU A 5 21.64 18.79 10.70
C GLU A 5 20.61 17.65 10.70
N MET A 6 19.36 18.01 10.45
CA MET A 6 18.35 17.03 10.08
C MET A 6 18.83 16.38 8.79
N ARG A 7 19.32 15.15 8.86
CA ARG A 7 19.55 14.33 7.65
C ARG A 7 18.20 14.23 6.96
N GLU A 8 18.06 14.92 5.84
CA GLU A 8 16.94 14.72 4.93
C GLU A 8 16.88 13.23 4.60
N SER A 9 15.78 12.59 4.90
CA SER A 9 15.60 11.16 4.68
C SER A 9 15.60 10.91 3.17
N MET A 10 16.61 10.23 2.66
CA MET A 10 16.68 9.86 1.25
C MET A 10 15.81 8.62 1.02
N TYR A 11 14.86 8.68 0.09
CA TYR A 11 13.96 7.58 -0.23
C TYR A 11 14.45 6.83 -1.46
N ASN A 12 14.72 5.55 -1.32
CA ASN A 12 15.05 4.68 -2.44
C ASN A 12 13.74 4.21 -3.11
N ILE A 13 13.52 4.65 -4.34
CA ILE A 13 12.38 4.27 -5.16
C ILE A 13 12.87 3.34 -6.26
N LEU A 14 12.36 2.11 -6.29
CA LEU A 14 12.62 1.18 -7.38
C LEU A 14 11.61 1.42 -8.50
N ILE A 15 12.11 1.67 -9.70
CA ILE A 15 11.31 1.78 -10.93
C ILE A 15 11.63 0.56 -11.80
N CYS A 16 10.61 -0.24 -12.07
CA CYS A 16 10.71 -1.47 -12.83
C CYS A 16 9.81 -1.43 -14.06
N ASP A 17 10.42 -1.33 -15.25
CA ASP A 17 9.74 -1.30 -16.55
C ASP A 17 10.78 -1.68 -17.61
N ASP A 18 10.44 -2.55 -18.56
CA ASP A 18 11.36 -2.98 -19.61
C ASP A 18 11.65 -1.87 -20.66
N GLU A 19 10.79 -0.85 -20.72
CA GLU A 19 10.98 0.33 -21.55
C GLU A 19 11.79 1.43 -20.81
N LYS A 20 13.08 1.59 -21.19
CA LYS A 20 13.95 2.61 -20.59
C LYS A 20 13.41 4.04 -20.68
N ASP A 21 12.64 4.33 -21.72
CA ASP A 21 12.04 5.65 -21.90
C ASP A 21 10.95 5.92 -20.84
N ILE A 22 10.22 4.89 -20.43
CA ILE A 22 9.24 4.94 -19.34
C ILE A 22 9.95 5.20 -18.01
N VAL A 23 11.02 4.44 -17.72
CA VAL A 23 11.83 4.65 -16.51
C VAL A 23 12.35 6.09 -16.43
N ASN A 24 12.90 6.60 -17.53
CA ASN A 24 13.40 7.98 -17.59
C ASN A 24 12.29 9.01 -17.41
N ALA A 25 11.12 8.82 -18.02
CA ALA A 25 9.98 9.71 -17.86
C ALA A 25 9.51 9.76 -16.40
N LEU A 26 9.41 8.61 -15.73
CA LEU A 26 9.03 8.53 -14.32
C LEU A 26 10.04 9.24 -13.40
N LYS A 27 11.34 9.12 -13.67
CA LYS A 27 12.38 9.86 -12.93
C LYS A 27 12.24 11.38 -13.10
N ILE A 28 11.88 11.83 -14.30
CA ILE A 28 11.61 13.25 -14.56
C ILE A 28 10.36 13.72 -13.79
N TYR A 29 9.29 12.94 -13.79
CA TYR A 29 8.05 13.27 -13.09
C TYR A 29 8.20 13.29 -11.56
N LEU A 30 9.11 12.46 -11.04
CA LEU A 30 9.43 12.33 -9.62
C LEU A 30 10.66 13.13 -9.21
N ASN A 31 11.00 14.19 -9.92
CA ASN A 31 12.18 15.02 -9.64
C ASN A 31 12.06 15.70 -8.26
N ASP A 32 12.63 15.04 -7.24
CA ASP A 32 12.72 15.50 -5.86
C ASP A 32 14.12 15.16 -5.33
N SER A 33 14.78 16.10 -4.66
CA SER A 33 16.14 15.94 -4.14
C SER A 33 16.28 14.82 -3.10
N ASN A 34 15.16 14.42 -2.50
CA ASN A 34 15.11 13.37 -1.47
C ASN A 34 14.90 11.96 -2.08
N TYR A 35 14.80 11.83 -3.40
CA TYR A 35 14.61 10.55 -4.05
C TYR A 35 15.89 10.03 -4.69
N HIS A 36 16.20 8.80 -4.38
CA HIS A 36 17.22 8.00 -5.06
C HIS A 36 16.51 6.89 -5.84
N PHE A 37 16.85 6.74 -7.13
CA PHE A 37 16.20 5.77 -8.00
C PHE A 37 17.06 4.54 -8.21
N LEU A 38 16.46 3.38 -7.99
CA LEU A 38 16.94 2.09 -8.44
C LEU A 38 16.14 1.70 -9.69
N GLU A 39 16.77 1.05 -10.64
CA GLU A 39 16.17 0.68 -11.93
C GLU A 39 16.23 -0.82 -12.12
N ALA A 40 15.13 -1.42 -12.55
CA ALA A 40 15.05 -2.80 -12.98
C ALA A 40 14.31 -2.86 -14.33
N PHE A 41 14.70 -3.81 -15.17
CA PHE A 41 14.13 -3.97 -16.51
C PHE A 41 13.39 -5.29 -16.71
N ASP A 42 13.28 -6.07 -15.64
CA ASP A 42 12.45 -7.26 -15.53
C ASP A 42 12.13 -7.56 -14.06
N GLY A 43 11.18 -8.48 -13.85
CA GLY A 43 10.73 -8.82 -12.51
C GLY A 43 11.77 -9.57 -11.66
N GLU A 44 12.70 -10.32 -12.26
CA GLU A 44 13.76 -11.02 -11.52
C GLU A 44 14.76 -10.01 -10.94
N GLU A 45 15.13 -9.02 -11.74
CA GLU A 45 15.99 -7.92 -11.29
C GLU A 45 15.31 -7.10 -10.19
N ALA A 46 14.01 -6.84 -10.33
CA ALA A 46 13.24 -6.13 -9.29
C ALA A 46 13.23 -6.87 -7.96
N VAL A 47 12.96 -8.18 -7.95
CA VAL A 47 13.00 -9.01 -6.74
C VAL A 47 14.39 -8.96 -6.11
N HIS A 48 15.45 -9.13 -6.93
CA HIS A 48 16.82 -9.09 -6.45
C HIS A 48 17.18 -7.74 -5.80
N LEU A 49 16.76 -6.62 -6.41
CA LEU A 49 17.05 -5.29 -5.87
C LEU A 49 16.29 -5.03 -4.56
N VAL A 50 15.07 -5.52 -4.40
CA VAL A 50 14.34 -5.42 -3.13
C VAL A 50 15.00 -6.27 -2.04
N ASP A 51 15.55 -7.44 -2.38
CA ASP A 51 16.22 -8.32 -1.40
C ASP A 51 17.60 -7.77 -0.96
N THR A 52 18.26 -6.98 -1.81
CA THR A 52 19.65 -6.54 -1.57
C THR A 52 19.82 -5.07 -1.21
N ASN A 53 18.75 -4.27 -1.34
CA ASN A 53 18.77 -2.83 -1.04
C ASN A 53 17.63 -2.46 -0.10
N GLU A 54 17.80 -1.37 0.62
CA GLU A 54 16.70 -0.74 1.33
C GLU A 54 15.83 0.01 0.30
N VAL A 55 14.65 -0.54 0.00
CA VAL A 55 13.67 0.03 -0.92
C VAL A 55 12.47 0.54 -0.14
N HIS A 56 12.05 1.77 -0.43
CA HIS A 56 10.95 2.44 0.27
C HIS A 56 9.64 2.45 -0.52
N LEU A 57 9.72 2.26 -1.84
CA LEU A 57 8.57 2.15 -2.74
C LEU A 57 9.00 1.49 -4.05
N VAL A 58 8.11 0.71 -4.63
CA VAL A 58 8.28 0.08 -5.95
C VAL A 58 7.22 0.61 -6.91
N LEU A 59 7.64 1.12 -8.07
CA LEU A 59 6.80 1.31 -9.24
C LEU A 59 7.07 0.14 -10.19
N MET A 60 6.07 -0.67 -10.50
CA MET A 60 6.27 -1.92 -11.22
C MET A 60 5.32 -2.05 -12.40
N ASP A 61 5.88 -2.14 -13.60
CA ASP A 61 5.09 -2.51 -14.77
C ASP A 61 4.61 -3.96 -14.66
N ILE A 62 3.40 -4.21 -15.15
CA ILE A 62 2.82 -5.55 -15.15
C ILE A 62 3.44 -6.40 -16.26
N MET A 63 3.59 -5.81 -17.44
CA MET A 63 3.98 -6.54 -18.65
C MET A 63 5.48 -6.44 -18.90
N MET A 64 6.25 -7.36 -18.32
CA MET A 64 7.70 -7.40 -18.48
C MET A 64 8.18 -8.78 -18.93
N PRO A 65 9.36 -8.86 -19.59
CA PRO A 65 9.98 -10.11 -19.95
C PRO A 65 10.48 -10.89 -18.74
N LYS A 66 10.76 -12.18 -18.91
CA LYS A 66 11.26 -13.15 -17.94
C LYS A 66 10.27 -13.41 -16.79
N LEU A 67 10.07 -12.45 -15.90
CA LEU A 67 9.13 -12.50 -14.80
C LEU A 67 8.23 -11.26 -14.87
N ASP A 68 6.93 -11.45 -15.04
CA ASP A 68 5.97 -10.35 -15.06
C ASP A 68 5.85 -9.66 -13.68
N GLY A 69 5.31 -8.43 -13.68
CA GLY A 69 5.27 -7.61 -12.48
C GLY A 69 4.36 -8.18 -11.39
N ILE A 70 3.31 -8.92 -11.74
CA ILE A 70 2.43 -9.56 -10.76
C ILE A 70 3.16 -10.70 -10.05
N GLN A 71 3.84 -11.55 -10.79
CA GLN A 71 4.64 -12.64 -10.23
C GLN A 71 5.83 -12.12 -9.43
N ALA A 72 6.50 -11.05 -9.90
CA ALA A 72 7.56 -10.39 -9.16
C ALA A 72 7.03 -9.83 -7.82
N MET A 73 5.88 -9.19 -7.82
CA MET A 73 5.24 -8.68 -6.62
C MET A 73 4.89 -9.79 -5.63
N ILE A 74 4.33 -10.92 -6.09
CA ILE A 74 4.05 -12.07 -5.23
C ILE A 74 5.33 -12.51 -4.49
N LYS A 75 6.45 -12.64 -5.21
CA LYS A 75 7.75 -13.01 -4.61
C LYS A 75 8.25 -11.95 -3.62
N ILE A 76 8.08 -10.67 -3.93
CA ILE A 76 8.43 -9.57 -3.02
C ILE A 76 7.60 -9.67 -1.74
N ARG A 77 6.29 -9.96 -1.84
CA ARG A 77 5.38 -10.06 -0.68
C ARG A 77 5.69 -11.23 0.26
N GLU A 78 6.40 -12.26 -0.19
CA GLU A 78 6.87 -13.34 0.69
C GLU A 78 7.86 -12.84 1.75
N ARG A 79 8.54 -11.70 1.52
CA ARG A 79 9.66 -11.24 2.33
C ARG A 79 9.61 -9.77 2.72
N SER A 80 8.79 -8.96 2.03
CA SER A 80 8.75 -7.51 2.21
C SER A 80 7.34 -6.94 2.10
N ASN A 81 7.04 -5.98 2.97
CA ASN A 81 5.81 -5.17 2.92
C ASN A 81 6.05 -3.80 2.28
N VAL A 82 7.13 -3.64 1.51
CA VAL A 82 7.39 -2.40 0.77
C VAL A 82 6.18 -2.04 -0.10
N PRO A 83 5.73 -0.79 -0.12
CA PRO A 83 4.59 -0.39 -0.94
C PRO A 83 4.91 -0.59 -2.43
N VAL A 84 3.96 -1.19 -3.15
CA VAL A 84 4.04 -1.46 -4.60
C VAL A 84 2.89 -0.76 -5.30
N ILE A 85 3.24 0.10 -6.26
CA ILE A 85 2.29 0.71 -7.20
C ILE A 85 2.47 0.02 -8.54
N LEU A 86 1.43 -0.63 -9.05
CA LEU A 86 1.46 -1.25 -10.37
C LEU A 86 1.24 -0.21 -11.48
N LEU A 87 1.99 -0.34 -12.55
CA LEU A 87 1.84 0.41 -13.78
C LEU A 87 1.09 -0.47 -14.78
N THR A 88 -0.04 0.00 -15.32
CA THR A 88 -0.93 -0.83 -16.15
C THR A 88 -1.37 -0.09 -17.41
N ALA A 89 -1.60 -0.81 -18.50
CA ALA A 89 -2.16 -0.23 -19.71
C ALA A 89 -3.63 0.16 -19.52
N LYS A 90 -4.08 1.15 -20.29
CA LYS A 90 -5.48 1.58 -20.28
C LYS A 90 -6.37 0.48 -20.89
N GLY A 91 -7.40 0.06 -20.17
CA GLY A 91 -8.37 -0.94 -20.64
C GLY A 91 -8.22 -2.34 -20.03
N GLU A 92 -7.16 -2.59 -19.28
CA GLU A 92 -6.91 -3.88 -18.60
C GLU A 92 -7.45 -3.85 -17.17
N ASP A 93 -8.77 -3.74 -17.03
CA ASP A 93 -9.41 -3.72 -15.71
C ASP A 93 -9.24 -5.06 -14.96
N SER A 94 -9.10 -6.16 -15.69
CA SER A 94 -8.76 -7.47 -15.13
C SER A 94 -7.41 -7.47 -14.40
N ASP A 95 -6.40 -6.83 -14.98
CA ASP A 95 -5.04 -6.79 -14.41
C ASP A 95 -4.96 -5.90 -13.18
N LYS A 96 -5.74 -4.82 -13.15
CA LYS A 96 -5.88 -3.97 -11.95
C LYS A 96 -6.49 -4.76 -10.79
N VAL A 97 -7.59 -5.48 -11.05
CA VAL A 97 -8.24 -6.31 -10.03
C VAL A 97 -7.31 -7.44 -9.59
N LEU A 98 -6.62 -8.08 -10.53
CA LEU A 98 -5.67 -9.14 -10.19
C LEU A 98 -4.49 -8.59 -9.39
N GLY A 99 -3.87 -7.49 -9.82
CA GLY A 99 -2.74 -6.88 -9.13
C GLY A 99 -3.07 -6.48 -7.70
N LEU A 100 -4.19 -5.80 -7.48
CA LEU A 100 -4.68 -5.47 -6.14
C LEU A 100 -5.01 -6.73 -5.33
N THR A 101 -5.57 -7.77 -5.98
CA THR A 101 -5.89 -9.05 -5.33
C THR A 101 -4.65 -9.77 -4.81
N VAL A 102 -3.50 -9.63 -5.46
CA VAL A 102 -2.25 -10.28 -5.04
C VAL A 102 -1.33 -9.38 -4.21
N GLY A 103 -1.77 -8.18 -3.82
CA GLY A 103 -1.11 -7.38 -2.78
C GLY A 103 -0.48 -6.06 -3.22
N ALA A 104 -0.85 -5.49 -4.37
CA ALA A 104 -0.48 -4.12 -4.72
C ALA A 104 -1.18 -3.10 -3.79
N ASP A 105 -0.49 -2.02 -3.45
CA ASP A 105 -1.04 -0.95 -2.62
C ASP A 105 -1.83 0.07 -3.45
N ASP A 106 -1.47 0.22 -4.73
CA ASP A 106 -2.14 1.13 -5.67
C ASP A 106 -1.80 0.75 -7.12
N TYR A 107 -2.41 1.44 -8.09
CA TYR A 107 -2.07 1.31 -9.51
C TYR A 107 -2.13 2.66 -10.22
N ILE A 108 -1.38 2.80 -11.31
CA ILE A 108 -1.37 3.96 -12.20
C ILE A 108 -1.51 3.48 -13.65
N THR A 109 -2.42 4.08 -14.40
CA THR A 109 -2.64 3.72 -15.81
C THR A 109 -1.73 4.49 -16.75
N LYS A 110 -1.12 3.78 -17.70
CA LYS A 110 -0.43 4.38 -18.86
C LYS A 110 -1.47 4.94 -19.87
N PRO A 111 -1.30 6.11 -20.49
CA PRO A 111 -0.19 7.05 -20.31
C PRO A 111 -0.30 7.83 -18.98
N PHE A 112 0.84 8.09 -18.36
CA PHE A 112 0.91 8.69 -17.04
C PHE A 112 0.54 10.17 -17.01
N ASN A 113 -0.20 10.56 -15.99
CA ASN A 113 -0.29 11.97 -15.59
C ASN A 113 0.81 12.26 -14.55
N PRO A 114 1.77 13.16 -14.82
CA PRO A 114 2.87 13.46 -13.90
C PRO A 114 2.41 13.88 -12.50
N ILE A 115 1.30 14.63 -12.41
CA ILE A 115 0.73 15.08 -11.14
C ILE A 115 0.19 13.89 -10.36
N GLU A 116 -0.50 12.96 -11.03
CA GLU A 116 -1.02 11.73 -10.41
C GLU A 116 0.12 10.86 -9.89
N VAL A 117 1.14 10.59 -10.71
CA VAL A 117 2.33 9.80 -10.30
C VAL A 117 2.95 10.38 -9.05
N SER A 118 3.25 11.69 -9.05
CA SER A 118 3.87 12.36 -7.92
C SER A 118 3.00 12.31 -6.66
N ALA A 119 1.70 12.53 -6.78
CA ALA A 119 0.77 12.48 -5.65
C ALA A 119 0.70 11.09 -5.02
N ARG A 120 0.57 10.03 -5.84
CA ARG A 120 0.49 8.64 -5.36
C ARG A 120 1.78 8.19 -4.70
N VAL A 121 2.94 8.47 -5.32
CA VAL A 121 4.26 8.15 -4.75
C VAL A 121 4.44 8.85 -3.40
N LYS A 122 4.18 10.15 -3.31
CA LYS A 122 4.28 10.91 -2.05
C LYS A 122 3.34 10.35 -0.97
N SER A 123 2.13 9.97 -1.35
CA SER A 123 1.16 9.38 -0.42
C SER A 123 1.64 8.04 0.12
N GLN A 124 2.16 7.15 -0.73
CA GLN A 124 2.66 5.83 -0.32
C GLN A 124 3.92 5.94 0.53
N LEU A 125 4.89 6.78 0.14
CA LEU A 125 6.11 7.02 0.93
C LEU A 125 5.79 7.57 2.31
N ARG A 126 4.91 8.57 2.39
CA ARG A 126 4.50 9.14 3.68
C ARG A 126 3.92 8.07 4.61
N ARG A 127 3.04 7.20 4.10
CA ARG A 127 2.48 6.08 4.88
C ARG A 127 3.57 5.11 5.34
N TYR A 128 4.40 4.67 4.43
CA TYR A 128 5.48 3.73 4.73
C TYR A 128 6.42 4.26 5.81
N MET A 129 6.79 5.54 5.73
CA MET A 129 7.68 6.19 6.71
C MET A 129 6.98 6.48 8.04
N GLN A 130 5.70 6.79 8.03
CA GLN A 130 4.92 6.95 9.27
C GLN A 130 4.75 5.61 10.01
N LEU A 131 4.81 4.48 9.31
CA LEU A 131 4.87 3.16 9.91
C LEU A 131 6.20 2.87 10.63
N GLY A 132 7.27 3.59 10.28
CA GLY A 132 8.64 3.37 10.80
C GLY A 132 9.20 4.41 11.76
N GLY A 133 8.54 5.55 11.97
CA GLY A 133 9.16 6.58 12.78
C GLY A 133 8.25 7.72 13.24
N GLY A 134 7.99 7.81 14.52
CA GLY A 134 7.59 9.09 15.09
C GLY A 134 6.46 9.10 16.12
N THR A 135 6.87 9.17 17.34
CA THR A 135 6.29 9.81 18.55
C THR A 135 4.80 9.67 18.88
N VAL A 136 4.61 8.80 19.85
CA VAL A 136 3.83 8.94 21.10
C VAL A 136 2.32 9.16 21.03
N ARG A 137 1.60 8.03 21.26
CA ARG A 137 0.62 7.90 22.36
C ARG A 137 0.46 6.41 22.64
N PRO A 138 0.06 5.96 23.87
CA PRO A 138 -0.08 4.54 24.18
C PRO A 138 -1.38 4.02 23.58
N ASP A 139 -1.41 3.81 22.31
CA ASP A 139 -2.63 3.52 21.57
C ASP A 139 -2.58 2.11 21.03
N VAL A 140 -2.69 1.13 21.93
CA VAL A 140 -3.12 -0.21 21.57
C VAL A 140 -4.63 -0.15 21.41
N ILE A 141 -5.09 -0.19 20.17
CA ILE A 141 -6.51 -0.24 19.83
C ILE A 141 -6.91 -1.72 19.83
N ARG A 142 -7.95 -2.06 20.58
CA ARG A 142 -8.46 -3.43 20.67
C ARG A 142 -9.90 -3.52 20.20
N VAL A 143 -10.15 -4.50 19.32
CA VAL A 143 -11.50 -4.85 18.90
C VAL A 143 -11.59 -6.38 18.85
N GLY A 144 -12.25 -6.97 19.85
CA GLY A 144 -12.27 -8.42 20.02
C GLY A 144 -10.87 -9.00 20.18
N GLY A 145 -10.47 -9.94 19.32
CA GLY A 145 -9.14 -10.54 19.34
C GLY A 145 -8.09 -9.73 18.58
N ILE A 146 -8.47 -8.65 17.87
CA ILE A 146 -7.53 -7.82 17.11
C ILE A 146 -6.94 -6.77 18.04
N GLU A 147 -5.61 -6.75 18.13
CA GLU A 147 -4.84 -5.69 18.79
C GLU A 147 -3.98 -4.97 17.74
N LEU A 148 -4.08 -3.64 17.69
CA LEU A 148 -3.30 -2.79 16.81
C LEU A 148 -2.46 -1.86 17.70
N ASP A 149 -1.14 -2.08 17.73
CA ASP A 149 -0.18 -1.20 18.39
C ASP A 149 0.33 -0.16 17.39
N ASP A 150 -0.17 1.06 17.52
CA ASP A 150 0.17 2.13 16.58
C ASP A 150 1.59 2.66 16.76
N LYS A 151 2.21 2.43 17.90
CA LYS A 151 3.59 2.81 18.17
C LYS A 151 4.57 1.86 17.50
N GLU A 152 4.33 0.55 17.64
CA GLU A 152 5.16 -0.49 17.05
C GLU A 152 4.70 -0.89 15.65
N LYS A 153 3.59 -0.28 15.15
CA LYS A 153 2.96 -0.61 13.87
C LYS A 153 2.70 -2.11 13.69
N ARG A 154 2.38 -2.75 14.80
CA ARG A 154 2.15 -4.19 14.88
C ARG A 154 0.66 -4.48 15.04
N VAL A 155 0.21 -5.49 14.32
CA VAL A 155 -1.14 -6.04 14.47
C VAL A 155 -1.03 -7.48 14.91
N THR A 156 -1.87 -7.87 15.88
CA THR A 156 -2.03 -9.27 16.30
C THR A 156 -3.49 -9.66 16.28
N LEU A 157 -3.76 -10.93 16.05
CA LEU A 157 -5.08 -11.56 16.20
C LEU A 157 -4.95 -12.67 17.22
N ASP A 158 -5.70 -12.58 18.32
CA ASP A 158 -5.62 -13.51 19.45
C ASP A 158 -4.18 -13.74 19.95
N GLY A 159 -3.35 -12.71 19.88
CA GLY A 159 -1.93 -12.71 20.29
C GLY A 159 -0.93 -13.11 19.18
N GLU A 160 -1.40 -13.67 18.07
CA GLU A 160 -0.53 -14.06 16.95
C GLU A 160 -0.30 -12.89 15.98
N PRO A 161 0.95 -12.65 15.54
CA PRO A 161 1.27 -11.55 14.62
C PRO A 161 0.57 -11.71 13.25
N VAL A 162 0.02 -10.62 12.73
CA VAL A 162 -0.58 -10.56 11.40
C VAL A 162 0.18 -9.56 10.54
N ALA A 163 0.75 -10.05 9.43
CA ALA A 163 1.46 -9.20 8.47
C ALA A 163 0.47 -8.45 7.57
N LEU A 164 0.48 -7.12 7.67
CA LEU A 164 -0.34 -6.24 6.84
C LEU A 164 0.55 -5.36 5.96
N THR A 165 0.07 -5.07 4.75
CA THR A 165 0.66 -4.00 3.94
C THR A 165 0.37 -2.63 4.58
N PRO A 166 1.13 -1.56 4.25
CA PRO A 166 0.85 -0.22 4.78
C PRO A 166 -0.59 0.25 4.57
N THR A 167 -1.14 -0.01 3.40
CA THR A 167 -2.52 0.37 3.06
C THR A 167 -3.57 -0.42 3.86
N GLU A 168 -3.38 -1.74 3.99
CA GLU A 168 -4.23 -2.59 4.83
C GLU A 168 -4.20 -2.13 6.30
N TYR A 169 -3.01 -1.81 6.80
CA TYR A 169 -2.84 -1.30 8.15
C TYR A 169 -3.63 -0.01 8.38
N ASP A 170 -3.49 0.97 7.47
CA ASP A 170 -4.17 2.26 7.59
C ASP A 170 -5.69 2.12 7.50
N ILE A 171 -6.20 1.26 6.61
CA ILE A 171 -7.64 0.97 6.52
C ILE A 171 -8.13 0.32 7.81
N LEU A 172 -7.41 -0.69 8.31
CA LEU A 172 -7.77 -1.37 9.56
C LEU A 172 -7.79 -0.38 10.73
N LYS A 173 -6.74 0.44 10.85
CA LYS A 173 -6.62 1.47 11.88
C LYS A 173 -7.78 2.45 11.83
N LEU A 174 -8.11 2.98 10.64
CA LEU A 174 -9.26 3.90 10.47
C LEU A 174 -10.55 3.29 11.00
N LEU A 175 -10.83 2.05 10.64
CA LEU A 175 -12.06 1.35 11.02
C LEU A 175 -12.07 0.98 12.50
N MET A 176 -10.94 0.53 13.06
CA MET A 176 -10.81 0.19 14.49
C MET A 176 -10.82 1.40 15.42
N GLN A 177 -10.39 2.57 14.96
CA GLN A 177 -10.50 3.81 15.73
C GLN A 177 -11.94 4.32 15.83
N ASN A 178 -12.83 3.85 14.94
CA ASN A 178 -14.23 4.28 14.85
C ASN A 178 -15.19 3.08 14.84
N PRO A 179 -15.21 2.24 15.88
CA PRO A 179 -16.01 1.01 15.87
C PRO A 179 -17.50 1.31 15.72
N GLY A 180 -18.15 0.61 14.80
CA GLY A 180 -19.56 0.79 14.48
C GLY A 180 -19.88 1.91 13.50
N GLN A 181 -18.93 2.83 13.23
CA GLN A 181 -19.10 3.85 12.20
C GLN A 181 -18.93 3.24 10.81
N VAL A 182 -19.85 3.56 9.91
CA VAL A 182 -19.80 3.15 8.51
C VAL A 182 -19.03 4.21 7.72
N PHE A 183 -18.08 3.75 6.91
CA PHE A 183 -17.34 4.58 5.96
C PHE A 183 -17.62 4.09 4.55
N SER A 184 -18.04 4.98 3.67
CA SER A 184 -18.16 4.67 2.25
C SER A 184 -16.78 4.36 1.64
N PRO A 185 -16.69 3.59 0.55
CA PRO A 185 -15.43 3.36 -0.15
C PRO A 185 -14.72 4.67 -0.52
N ARG A 186 -15.51 5.68 -0.90
CA ARG A 186 -15.02 7.02 -1.23
C ARG A 186 -14.38 7.72 -0.04
N GLU A 187 -15.00 7.66 1.14
CA GLU A 187 -14.45 8.25 2.37
C GLU A 187 -13.18 7.53 2.83
N ILE A 188 -13.17 6.19 2.78
CA ILE A 188 -11.97 5.40 3.08
C ILE A 188 -10.84 5.81 2.12
N TYR A 189 -11.12 5.83 0.81
CA TYR A 189 -10.13 6.21 -0.18
C TYR A 189 -9.59 7.61 0.09
N SER A 190 -10.46 8.61 0.24
CA SER A 190 -10.05 9.99 0.48
C SER A 190 -9.20 10.14 1.76
N LYS A 191 -9.54 9.43 2.84
CA LYS A 191 -8.80 9.48 4.10
C LYS A 191 -7.44 8.76 4.03
N ILE A 192 -7.37 7.65 3.31
CA ILE A 192 -6.17 6.83 3.24
C ILE A 192 -5.21 7.33 2.16
N TRP A 193 -5.70 7.63 0.97
CA TRP A 193 -4.85 8.11 -0.13
C TRP A 193 -4.66 9.63 -0.13
N ASN A 194 -5.48 10.35 0.65
CA ASN A 194 -5.48 11.81 0.73
C ASN A 194 -5.64 12.49 -0.65
N ASP A 195 -6.43 11.86 -1.52
CA ASP A 195 -6.66 12.26 -2.89
C ASP A 195 -8.16 12.20 -3.24
N LEU A 196 -8.54 12.87 -4.33
CA LEU A 196 -9.90 12.78 -4.86
C LEU A 196 -10.12 11.39 -5.48
N PRO A 197 -11.21 10.69 -5.14
CA PRO A 197 -11.49 9.35 -5.64
C PRO A 197 -11.94 9.40 -7.10
N LEU A 198 -10.99 9.49 -8.02
CA LEU A 198 -11.24 9.42 -9.44
C LEU A 198 -11.35 7.96 -9.89
N GLY A 199 -12.50 7.32 -9.61
CA GLY A 199 -12.80 5.97 -10.09
C GLY A 199 -12.11 4.80 -9.37
N SER A 200 -11.45 5.04 -8.24
CA SER A 200 -10.64 4.04 -7.52
C SER A 200 -11.39 3.34 -6.36
N GLU A 201 -12.71 3.41 -6.33
CA GLU A 201 -13.51 2.82 -5.23
C GLU A 201 -13.35 1.31 -5.11
N ASN A 202 -13.05 0.61 -6.21
CA ASN A 202 -12.80 -0.82 -6.23
C ASN A 202 -11.52 -1.21 -5.46
N THR A 203 -10.53 -0.31 -5.36
CA THR A 203 -9.29 -0.52 -4.61
C THR A 203 -9.57 -0.81 -3.14
N VAL A 204 -10.49 -0.05 -2.53
CA VAL A 204 -10.88 -0.25 -1.12
C VAL A 204 -11.48 -1.63 -0.90
N ALA A 205 -12.36 -2.08 -1.81
CA ALA A 205 -13.01 -3.39 -1.68
C ALA A 205 -11.99 -4.54 -1.69
N VAL A 206 -10.95 -4.43 -2.49
CA VAL A 206 -9.87 -5.43 -2.57
C VAL A 206 -9.08 -5.48 -1.26
N HIS A 207 -8.66 -4.32 -0.73
CA HIS A 207 -7.94 -4.29 0.56
C HIS A 207 -8.80 -4.78 1.73
N ILE A 208 -10.11 -4.48 1.75
CA ILE A 208 -11.04 -5.05 2.75
C ILE A 208 -11.11 -6.58 2.61
N ARG A 209 -11.11 -7.11 1.39
CA ARG A 209 -11.07 -8.56 1.15
C ARG A 209 -9.79 -9.17 1.73
N HIS A 210 -8.62 -8.60 1.43
CA HIS A 210 -7.35 -9.09 1.98
C HIS A 210 -7.30 -9.03 3.51
N LEU A 211 -7.79 -7.93 4.09
CA LEU A 211 -7.90 -7.82 5.55
C LEU A 211 -8.77 -8.94 6.13
N ARG A 212 -9.90 -9.28 5.48
CA ARG A 212 -10.73 -10.38 5.91
C ARG A 212 -10.03 -11.73 5.80
N GLU A 213 -9.30 -11.97 4.71
CA GLU A 213 -8.52 -13.20 4.52
C GLU A 213 -7.46 -13.40 5.61
N LYS A 214 -6.95 -12.30 6.20
CA LYS A 214 -5.93 -12.31 7.25
C LYS A 214 -6.50 -12.30 8.68
N LEU A 215 -7.69 -11.73 8.89
CA LEU A 215 -8.23 -11.44 10.23
C LEU A 215 -9.51 -12.20 10.56
N GLU A 216 -10.17 -12.80 9.58
CA GLU A 216 -11.45 -13.47 9.78
C GLU A 216 -11.29 -14.98 9.64
N ILE A 217 -11.94 -15.75 10.51
CA ILE A 217 -12.00 -17.21 10.40
C ILE A 217 -12.73 -17.60 9.10
N ASN A 218 -13.80 -16.87 8.77
CA ASN A 218 -14.53 -17.03 7.53
C ASN A 218 -14.66 -15.65 6.84
N PRO A 219 -13.86 -15.35 5.80
CA PRO A 219 -13.93 -14.09 5.09
C PRO A 219 -15.30 -13.76 4.46
N ALA A 220 -16.11 -14.78 4.14
CA ALA A 220 -17.45 -14.60 3.59
C ALA A 220 -18.48 -14.18 4.67
N GLU A 221 -18.25 -14.57 5.93
CA GLU A 221 -19.06 -14.22 7.07
C GLU A 221 -18.22 -13.49 8.13
N PRO A 222 -17.71 -12.30 7.82
CA PRO A 222 -16.73 -11.63 8.65
C PRO A 222 -17.29 -11.26 10.01
N ARG A 223 -16.50 -11.46 11.06
CA ARG A 223 -16.82 -11.09 12.44
C ARG A 223 -16.53 -9.61 12.70
N TYR A 224 -15.38 -9.14 12.22
CA TYR A 224 -14.85 -7.81 12.54
C TYR A 224 -15.17 -6.78 11.46
N LEU A 225 -14.87 -7.08 10.20
CA LEU A 225 -14.97 -6.12 9.09
C LEU A 225 -16.27 -6.35 8.30
N LYS A 226 -17.32 -5.66 8.70
CA LYS A 226 -18.66 -5.80 8.11
C LYS A 226 -18.86 -4.91 6.90
N VAL A 227 -19.61 -5.42 5.92
CA VAL A 227 -20.19 -4.60 4.85
C VAL A 227 -21.58 -4.11 5.29
N VAL A 228 -21.85 -2.85 5.01
CA VAL A 228 -23.21 -2.28 5.11
C VAL A 228 -23.66 -1.98 3.69
N TRP A 229 -24.57 -2.79 3.19
CA TRP A 229 -24.99 -2.76 1.80
C TRP A 229 -25.45 -1.36 1.36
N GLY A 230 -24.92 -0.90 0.22
CA GLY A 230 -25.18 0.42 -0.32
C GLY A 230 -24.55 1.59 0.43
N GLN A 231 -23.84 1.35 1.55
CA GLN A 231 -23.23 2.42 2.35
C GLN A 231 -21.72 2.29 2.48
N GLY A 232 -21.18 1.08 2.73
CA GLY A 232 -19.73 0.92 2.84
C GLY A 232 -19.31 -0.15 3.85
N TYR A 233 -18.26 0.14 4.61
CA TYR A 233 -17.62 -0.80 5.53
C TYR A 233 -17.53 -0.22 6.93
N LYS A 234 -17.54 -1.09 7.93
CA LYS A 234 -17.32 -0.74 9.33
C LYS A 234 -16.52 -1.82 10.05
N CYS A 235 -15.84 -1.45 11.12
CA CYS A 235 -15.42 -2.39 12.14
C CYS A 235 -16.57 -2.58 13.13
N GLU A 236 -16.98 -3.85 13.40
CA GLU A 236 -18.07 -4.13 14.32
C GLU A 236 -17.66 -3.82 15.76
N LYS A 237 -18.57 -3.23 16.54
CA LYS A 237 -18.38 -3.11 17.99
C LYS A 237 -18.44 -4.51 18.58
N GLN A 238 -17.37 -4.92 19.24
CA GLN A 238 -17.40 -6.12 20.07
C GLN A 238 -17.88 -5.70 21.47
N GLY A 239 -19.02 -6.23 21.88
CA GLY A 239 -19.58 -6.00 23.22
C GLY A 239 -18.75 -6.68 24.30
#